data_ecb0ca9c7702eaab64276f154cbb477c
#
_entry.id   ecb0ca9c7702eaab64276f154cbb477c
#
_cell.length_a   1.000
_cell.length_b   1.000
_cell.length_c   1.000
_cell.angle_alpha   90.00
_cell.angle_beta   90.00
_cell.angle_gamma   90.00
#
_symmetry.space_group_name_H-M   'P 1'
#
loop_
_entity.id
_entity.type
_entity.pdbx_description
1 polymer ?
#
loop_
_entity_poly.entity_id
_entity_poly.type
_entity_poly.pdbx_seq_one_letter_code
_entity_poly.pdbx_strand_id
1 'polypeptide(L)'
;QESPYVDFKREAMLPHKLSTEGPVTALGDVNNDGLEDFYIGGSAGLPAAIFLQKHGIQGATFEKRLIEDQKESEDAGALFFDADSDGDLDLYVVSGSNEFPVGDERYLDRLYLNDGNGNFARSKESLPLAYYSGSVVVANDVDGDGDLDLFIGGRSLPQNYPRPGTCQLLINEKGKFIDKIDAYAPSLKNVGMVKDAKWVNLLGDEKKELLVAGEFMPLMIFEVANGIIKPRASISGLEDYVGWWNTIEVLDVEGDGDMDIIAGNLGLNSRYKASATEPLSAYASDFDGNGTLDAVLTYYNQGREYPLADRATITQQMPPIKKKFTNNLKYAESTIDKVLPQPVLERAYQVKATHFQSSYFINNGDGTFQMKEMPLQAQFTRVNDMLIFDYDQDGYHDILLAGNSYGTEVFTGNYDAQTALLLRGNGKGEFEAVPLFGSGFIMEGAITAVEKISIDGDSHILTLLNADKAHLFRVNSVDWLSQSKL
;
A
#
# COMPACT_ATOMS: atom_id res chain seq x y z
N GLN A 1 17.59 -0.41 6.23
CA GLN A 1 17.77 -1.34 7.35
C GLN A 1 16.56 -1.21 8.26
N GLU A 2 16.00 -2.33 8.73
CA GLU A 2 14.79 -2.39 9.54
C GLU A 2 15.12 -2.53 11.03
N SER A 3 14.12 -2.23 11.87
CA SER A 3 14.23 -2.46 13.32
C SER A 3 14.26 -3.97 13.64
N PRO A 4 14.83 -4.37 14.78
CA PRO A 4 14.88 -5.78 15.19
C PRO A 4 13.54 -6.30 15.73
N TYR A 5 12.44 -5.57 15.56
CA TYR A 5 11.13 -5.97 16.04
C TYR A 5 10.60 -7.23 15.32
N VAL A 6 9.88 -8.07 16.05
CA VAL A 6 9.32 -9.31 15.52
C VAL A 6 7.83 -9.38 15.85
N ASP A 7 6.98 -8.99 14.90
CA ASP A 7 5.52 -8.95 15.01
C ASP A 7 4.94 -10.26 15.58
N PHE A 8 5.41 -11.39 15.07
CA PHE A 8 4.92 -12.75 15.43
C PHE A 8 5.18 -13.16 16.89
N LYS A 9 6.04 -12.43 17.63
CA LYS A 9 6.19 -12.66 19.06
C LYS A 9 5.01 -12.12 19.86
N ARG A 10 4.35 -11.12 19.35
CA ARG A 10 3.21 -10.49 19.99
C ARG A 10 1.88 -11.00 19.43
N GLU A 11 1.79 -11.08 18.12
CA GLU A 11 0.61 -11.58 17.40
C GLU A 11 1.03 -12.80 16.58
N ALA A 12 1.06 -13.97 17.22
CA ALA A 12 1.65 -15.18 16.64
C ALA A 12 0.93 -15.69 15.39
N MET A 13 -0.31 -15.25 15.14
CA MET A 13 -1.13 -15.69 14.01
C MET A 13 -1.24 -14.65 12.88
N LEU A 14 -0.40 -13.60 12.88
CA LEU A 14 -0.32 -12.67 11.74
C LEU A 14 0.09 -13.42 10.47
N PRO A 15 -0.48 -13.06 9.31
CA PRO A 15 -0.06 -13.62 8.02
C PRO A 15 1.27 -13.06 7.53
N HIS A 16 1.57 -11.82 7.84
CA HIS A 16 2.78 -11.09 7.48
C HIS A 16 3.08 -10.01 8.52
N LYS A 17 4.30 -9.51 8.51
CA LYS A 17 4.70 -8.38 9.33
C LYS A 17 3.99 -7.11 8.88
N LEU A 18 3.69 -6.24 9.83
CA LEU A 18 3.18 -4.89 9.61
C LEU A 18 4.22 -3.82 9.98
N SER A 19 5.37 -4.24 10.55
CA SER A 19 6.44 -3.37 11.02
C SER A 19 7.53 -3.12 9.98
N THR A 20 7.51 -3.80 8.83
CA THR A 20 8.58 -3.76 7.82
C THR A 20 8.02 -3.59 6.42
N GLU A 21 7.14 -2.60 6.24
CA GLU A 21 6.48 -2.34 4.94
C GLU A 21 7.20 -1.24 4.09
N GLY A 22 8.21 -0.55 4.66
CA GLY A 22 9.02 0.47 3.98
C GLY A 22 10.23 -0.06 3.22
N PRO A 23 11.10 0.83 2.71
CA PRO A 23 11.02 2.28 2.77
C PRO A 23 9.97 2.87 1.80
N VAL A 24 9.48 4.06 2.14
CA VAL A 24 8.60 4.90 1.32
C VAL A 24 9.40 6.02 0.66
N THR A 25 8.83 6.64 -0.39
CA THR A 25 9.48 7.74 -1.12
C THR A 25 8.50 8.85 -1.46
N ALA A 26 9.05 10.03 -1.75
CA ALA A 26 8.38 11.14 -2.41
C ALA A 26 9.38 11.80 -3.37
N LEU A 27 8.90 12.30 -4.52
CA LEU A 27 9.71 12.97 -5.54
C LEU A 27 9.24 14.40 -5.74
N GLY A 28 10.18 15.32 -6.02
CA GLY A 28 9.90 16.70 -6.36
C GLY A 28 11.17 17.55 -6.42
N ASP A 29 11.11 18.71 -7.07
CA ASP A 29 12.18 19.72 -7.03
C ASP A 29 12.01 20.54 -5.74
N VAL A 30 12.73 20.15 -4.69
CA VAL A 30 12.56 20.77 -3.36
C VAL A 30 13.49 21.96 -3.13
N ASN A 31 14.34 22.28 -4.09
CA ASN A 31 15.27 23.40 -3.96
C ASN A 31 15.17 24.41 -5.14
N ASN A 32 14.14 24.25 -5.98
CA ASN A 32 13.81 25.13 -7.11
C ASN A 32 14.96 25.25 -8.13
N ASP A 33 15.83 24.21 -8.28
CA ASP A 33 16.95 24.23 -9.21
C ASP A 33 16.62 23.56 -10.58
N GLY A 34 15.38 23.06 -10.74
CA GLY A 34 14.86 22.41 -11.94
C GLY A 34 15.26 20.93 -12.07
N LEU A 35 15.86 20.34 -11.04
CA LEU A 35 16.20 18.92 -10.96
C LEU A 35 15.27 18.20 -9.98
N GLU A 36 14.91 16.99 -10.30
CA GLU A 36 14.07 16.17 -9.41
C GLU A 36 14.90 15.61 -8.25
N ASP A 37 14.45 15.89 -7.04
CA ASP A 37 15.00 15.39 -5.80
C ASP A 37 14.07 14.27 -5.26
N PHE A 38 14.54 13.50 -4.28
CA PHE A 38 13.71 12.48 -3.67
C PHE A 38 13.98 12.30 -2.17
N TYR A 39 12.92 11.92 -1.47
CA TYR A 39 12.94 11.51 -0.08
C TYR A 39 12.97 9.98 0.02
N ILE A 40 13.71 9.44 0.98
CA ILE A 40 13.63 8.04 1.41
C ILE A 40 13.31 8.01 2.89
N GLY A 41 12.20 7.37 3.24
CA GLY A 41 11.73 7.20 4.60
C GLY A 41 12.70 6.42 5.48
N GLY A 42 12.70 6.75 6.77
CA GLY A 42 13.41 6.04 7.82
C GLY A 42 12.58 4.90 8.39
N SER A 43 13.25 3.94 9.03
CA SER A 43 12.58 2.97 9.89
C SER A 43 12.79 3.30 11.37
N ALA A 44 12.04 2.66 12.26
CA ALA A 44 12.15 2.89 13.69
C ALA A 44 13.62 2.73 14.19
N GLY A 45 14.20 3.84 14.63
CA GLY A 45 15.60 3.94 15.06
C GLY A 45 16.60 4.39 14.00
N LEU A 46 16.17 4.61 12.73
CA LEU A 46 17.03 5.07 11.64
C LEU A 46 16.47 6.34 11.00
N PRO A 47 17.30 7.36 10.72
CA PRO A 47 16.84 8.61 10.15
C PRO A 47 16.46 8.45 8.67
N ALA A 48 15.45 9.20 8.26
CA ALA A 48 15.13 9.44 6.86
C ALA A 48 16.17 10.32 6.18
N ALA A 49 16.11 10.41 4.84
CA ALA A 49 17.00 11.25 4.07
C ALA A 49 16.35 11.85 2.85
N ILE A 50 16.74 13.08 2.53
CA ILE A 50 16.47 13.73 1.24
C ILE A 50 17.74 13.65 0.41
N PHE A 51 17.59 13.38 -0.88
CA PHE A 51 18.66 13.30 -1.87
C PHE A 51 18.43 14.41 -2.89
N LEU A 52 19.26 15.45 -2.79
CA LEU A 52 19.23 16.56 -3.74
C LEU A 52 20.08 16.24 -4.96
N GLN A 53 19.47 16.25 -6.13
CA GLN A 53 20.17 16.04 -7.39
C GLN A 53 21.09 17.23 -7.68
N LYS A 54 22.29 17.00 -8.20
CA LYS A 54 23.28 17.99 -8.55
C LYS A 54 23.92 17.66 -9.89
N HIS A 55 24.11 18.65 -10.73
CA HIS A 55 24.96 18.49 -11.90
C HIS A 55 26.42 18.28 -11.49
N GLY A 56 27.01 17.14 -11.91
CA GLY A 56 28.41 16.82 -11.68
C GLY A 56 29.23 16.84 -12.98
N ILE A 57 30.55 16.92 -12.87
CA ILE A 57 31.48 16.92 -14.04
C ILE A 57 31.44 15.59 -14.81
N GLN A 58 31.03 14.51 -14.15
CA GLN A 58 30.97 13.14 -14.71
C GLN A 58 29.55 12.58 -14.78
N GLY A 59 28.53 13.42 -14.74
CA GLY A 59 27.11 13.08 -14.63
C GLY A 59 26.50 13.50 -13.32
N ALA A 60 25.18 13.31 -13.17
CA ALA A 60 24.47 13.69 -11.97
C ALA A 60 24.99 12.99 -10.71
N THR A 61 24.93 13.68 -9.61
CA THR A 61 25.25 13.18 -8.25
C THR A 61 24.13 13.57 -7.31
N PHE A 62 24.03 12.91 -6.15
CA PHE A 62 23.03 13.23 -5.13
C PHE A 62 23.71 13.64 -3.82
N GLU A 63 23.35 14.83 -3.33
CA GLU A 63 23.71 15.30 -2.01
C GLU A 63 22.71 14.72 -1.00
N LYS A 64 23.17 13.89 -0.07
CA LYS A 64 22.32 13.30 0.95
C LYS A 64 22.22 14.22 2.18
N ARG A 65 20.99 14.58 2.57
CA ARG A 65 20.67 15.31 3.80
C ARG A 65 19.82 14.46 4.71
N LEU A 66 20.26 14.27 5.97
CA LEU A 66 19.52 13.46 6.94
C LEU A 66 18.43 14.29 7.64
N ILE A 67 17.27 13.66 7.86
CA ILE A 67 16.23 14.13 8.76
C ILE A 67 16.34 13.30 10.04
N GLU A 68 16.96 13.84 11.09
CA GLU A 68 17.23 13.11 12.33
C GLU A 68 16.15 13.29 13.41
N ASP A 69 15.21 14.23 13.21
CA ASP A 69 14.11 14.45 14.13
C ASP A 69 13.10 13.28 14.08
N GLN A 70 12.69 12.79 15.24
CA GLN A 70 11.71 11.69 15.37
C GLN A 70 12.13 10.37 14.67
N LYS A 71 13.39 10.08 14.60
CA LYS A 71 13.91 8.84 13.99
C LYS A 71 13.40 7.53 14.64
N GLU A 72 12.69 7.62 15.77
CA GLU A 72 12.09 6.45 16.42
C GLU A 72 10.72 6.06 15.84
N SER A 73 10.12 6.92 14.99
CA SER A 73 8.92 6.61 14.24
C SER A 73 9.26 5.81 12.99
N GLU A 74 8.33 4.98 12.52
CA GLU A 74 8.40 4.30 11.23
C GLU A 74 7.71 5.14 10.18
N ASP A 75 8.37 5.41 9.04
CA ASP A 75 7.83 6.17 7.92
C ASP A 75 7.02 5.23 7.02
N ALA A 76 5.71 5.41 6.96
CA ALA A 76 4.79 4.54 6.24
C ALA A 76 4.19 5.16 4.97
N GLY A 77 4.31 6.48 4.82
CA GLY A 77 3.92 7.24 3.64
C GLY A 77 4.61 8.60 3.64
N ALA A 78 4.81 9.18 2.46
CA ALA A 78 5.42 10.49 2.31
C ALA A 78 4.83 11.24 1.12
N LEU A 79 4.76 12.57 1.21
CA LEU A 79 4.27 13.44 0.15
C LEU A 79 4.99 14.77 0.18
N PHE A 80 5.49 15.21 -0.98
CA PHE A 80 5.89 16.59 -1.21
C PHE A 80 4.70 17.40 -1.74
N PHE A 81 4.39 18.52 -1.12
CA PHE A 81 3.35 19.46 -1.53
C PHE A 81 3.58 20.83 -0.89
N ASP A 82 3.00 21.87 -1.44
CA ASP A 82 3.02 23.21 -0.86
C ASP A 82 1.96 23.29 0.27
N ALA A 83 2.40 23.24 1.52
CA ALA A 83 1.51 23.13 2.68
C ALA A 83 1.02 24.49 3.20
N ASP A 84 1.78 25.57 2.98
CA ASP A 84 1.46 26.90 3.52
C ASP A 84 1.31 27.98 2.44
N SER A 85 1.27 27.55 1.17
CA SER A 85 1.03 28.39 -0.02
C SER A 85 2.14 29.43 -0.25
N ASP A 86 3.39 29.10 0.11
CA ASP A 86 4.56 29.95 -0.13
C ASP A 86 5.28 29.63 -1.45
N GLY A 87 4.90 28.56 -2.14
CA GLY A 87 5.38 28.12 -3.44
C GLY A 87 6.52 27.11 -3.37
N ASP A 88 6.97 26.71 -2.20
CA ASP A 88 7.99 25.70 -1.97
C ASP A 88 7.36 24.34 -1.64
N LEU A 89 8.01 23.24 -2.01
CA LEU A 89 7.51 21.90 -1.66
C LEU A 89 7.92 21.53 -0.24
N ASP A 90 6.94 21.40 0.63
CA ASP A 90 7.07 20.88 1.99
C ASP A 90 6.97 19.35 2.01
N LEU A 91 7.34 18.72 3.12
CA LEU A 91 7.30 17.28 3.29
C LEU A 91 6.34 16.88 4.41
N TYR A 92 5.29 16.12 4.05
CA TYR A 92 4.47 15.39 5.00
C TYR A 92 4.93 13.94 5.11
N VAL A 93 5.07 13.43 6.34
CA VAL A 93 5.47 12.03 6.60
C VAL A 93 4.43 11.37 7.50
N VAL A 94 3.82 10.31 6.99
CA VAL A 94 2.91 9.44 7.75
C VAL A 94 3.71 8.51 8.63
N SER A 95 3.33 8.44 9.90
CA SER A 95 3.89 7.47 10.85
C SER A 95 3.04 6.21 10.88
N GLY A 96 3.67 5.04 10.74
CA GLY A 96 2.97 3.76 10.71
C GLY A 96 3.61 2.69 11.59
N SER A 97 3.44 1.43 11.21
CA SER A 97 3.96 0.26 11.91
C SER A 97 3.00 -0.39 12.92
N ASN A 98 3.41 -1.53 13.44
CA ASN A 98 2.71 -2.30 14.48
C ASN A 98 3.58 -2.49 15.75
N GLU A 99 4.70 -1.77 15.83
CA GLU A 99 5.70 -1.97 16.87
C GLU A 99 5.28 -1.42 18.23
N PHE A 100 4.49 -0.35 18.23
CA PHE A 100 4.13 0.40 19.41
C PHE A 100 2.69 0.16 19.85
N PRO A 101 2.35 0.35 21.13
CA PRO A 101 0.96 0.24 21.56
C PRO A 101 0.07 1.34 20.96
N VAL A 102 -1.24 1.09 20.94
CA VAL A 102 -2.23 2.10 20.51
C VAL A 102 -2.05 3.39 21.30
N GLY A 103 -2.03 4.52 20.59
CA GLY A 103 -1.91 5.85 21.20
C GLY A 103 -0.48 6.27 21.57
N ASP A 104 0.52 5.55 21.09
CA ASP A 104 1.94 5.91 21.29
C ASP A 104 2.31 7.16 20.46
N GLU A 105 3.12 8.05 21.03
CA GLU A 105 3.52 9.30 20.37
C GLU A 105 4.33 9.11 19.08
N ARG A 106 4.93 7.95 18.88
CA ARG A 106 5.66 7.57 17.66
C ARG A 106 4.75 7.38 16.45
N TYR A 107 3.44 7.35 16.65
CA TYR A 107 2.44 7.39 15.57
C TYR A 107 2.01 8.82 15.18
N LEU A 108 2.60 9.87 15.77
CA LEU A 108 2.35 11.23 15.30
C LEU A 108 2.96 11.45 13.93
N ASP A 109 2.13 11.89 12.99
CA ASP A 109 2.60 12.34 11.69
C ASP A 109 3.44 13.62 11.78
N ARG A 110 4.22 13.89 10.76
CA ARG A 110 5.21 14.98 10.77
C ARG A 110 5.07 15.81 9.50
N LEU A 111 5.02 17.12 9.69
CA LEU A 111 5.15 18.11 8.62
C LEU A 111 6.47 18.83 8.78
N TYR A 112 7.25 18.91 7.71
CA TYR A 112 8.48 19.65 7.63
C TYR A 112 8.32 20.73 6.59
N LEU A 113 8.42 22.01 7.03
CA LEU A 113 8.39 23.17 6.15
C LEU A 113 9.77 23.36 5.52
N ASN A 114 9.78 23.65 4.23
CA ASN A 114 10.96 23.90 3.42
C ASN A 114 11.24 25.41 3.37
N ASP A 115 12.46 25.79 3.11
CA ASP A 115 12.85 27.20 2.89
C ASP A 115 13.14 27.51 1.40
N GLY A 116 12.68 26.63 0.48
CA GLY A 116 12.93 26.74 -0.95
C GLY A 116 14.36 26.38 -1.39
N ASN A 117 15.21 25.94 -0.45
CA ASN A 117 16.58 25.53 -0.73
C ASN A 117 16.84 24.06 -0.32
N GLY A 118 15.77 23.31 -0.08
CA GLY A 118 15.84 21.92 0.38
C GLY A 118 16.27 21.80 1.85
N ASN A 119 16.09 22.82 2.68
CA ASN A 119 16.30 22.76 4.12
C ASN A 119 14.94 22.67 4.81
N PHE A 120 14.72 21.54 5.48
CA PHE A 120 13.45 21.17 6.09
C PHE A 120 13.47 21.37 7.60
N ALA A 121 12.47 22.08 8.13
CA ALA A 121 12.29 22.29 9.56
C ALA A 121 10.93 21.76 10.01
N ARG A 122 10.91 20.90 11.05
CA ARG A 122 9.65 20.35 11.55
C ARG A 122 8.72 21.42 12.09
N SER A 123 7.50 21.48 11.57
CA SER A 123 6.41 22.25 12.17
C SER A 123 5.76 21.45 13.31
N LYS A 124 5.76 22.03 14.54
CA LYS A 124 5.21 21.37 15.74
C LYS A 124 3.75 21.74 16.02
N GLU A 125 3.25 22.78 15.35
CA GLU A 125 1.94 23.37 15.66
C GLU A 125 0.94 23.26 14.49
N SER A 126 1.41 22.86 13.30
CA SER A 126 0.57 22.79 12.11
C SER A 126 -0.37 21.58 12.09
N LEU A 127 -0.01 20.46 12.73
CA LEU A 127 -0.79 19.23 12.71
C LEU A 127 -1.56 19.00 14.00
N PRO A 128 -2.74 18.37 13.94
CA PRO A 128 -3.45 17.91 15.13
C PRO A 128 -2.67 16.79 15.83
N LEU A 129 -2.85 16.63 17.15
CA LEU A 129 -2.29 15.51 17.90
C LEU A 129 -3.15 14.24 17.66
N ALA A 130 -2.75 13.43 16.70
CA ALA A 130 -3.38 12.16 16.37
C ALA A 130 -2.34 11.03 16.41
N TYR A 131 -2.64 9.96 17.15
CA TYR A 131 -1.73 8.86 17.42
C TYR A 131 -2.22 7.60 16.71
N TYR A 132 -2.31 7.66 15.37
CA TYR A 132 -2.83 6.58 14.53
C TYR A 132 -1.73 6.00 13.63
N SER A 133 -1.73 4.69 13.47
CA SER A 133 -0.84 4.04 12.51
C SER A 133 -1.43 4.20 11.11
N GLY A 134 -0.78 5.04 10.28
CA GLY A 134 -1.14 5.31 8.91
C GLY A 134 -0.39 4.43 7.90
N SER A 135 -0.67 4.64 6.60
CA SER A 135 -0.03 3.94 5.48
C SER A 135 0.23 4.83 4.27
N VAL A 136 -0.68 5.73 3.94
CA VAL A 136 -0.65 6.53 2.73
C VAL A 136 -1.15 7.94 3.02
N VAL A 137 -0.65 8.91 2.28
CA VAL A 137 -1.16 10.29 2.26
C VAL A 137 -1.32 10.77 0.82
N VAL A 138 -2.47 11.40 0.54
CA VAL A 138 -2.76 12.01 -0.76
C VAL A 138 -3.43 13.36 -0.58
N ALA A 139 -3.10 14.31 -1.46
CA ALA A 139 -3.58 15.70 -1.37
C ALA A 139 -4.60 16.04 -2.46
N ASN A 140 -5.61 16.80 -2.09
CA ASN A 140 -6.56 17.45 -3.00
C ASN A 140 -7.21 18.63 -2.29
N ASP A 141 -7.62 19.66 -3.02
CA ASP A 141 -8.47 20.74 -2.52
C ASP A 141 -9.91 20.19 -2.38
N VAL A 142 -10.30 19.81 -1.17
CA VAL A 142 -11.58 19.13 -0.89
C VAL A 142 -12.70 20.13 -0.67
N ASP A 143 -12.43 21.26 -0.05
CA ASP A 143 -13.45 22.28 0.28
C ASP A 143 -13.52 23.43 -0.73
N GLY A 144 -12.58 23.50 -1.69
CA GLY A 144 -12.58 24.43 -2.80
C GLY A 144 -12.02 25.82 -2.45
N ASP A 145 -11.18 25.91 -1.43
CA ASP A 145 -10.59 27.19 -0.98
C ASP A 145 -9.23 27.50 -1.63
N GLY A 146 -8.64 26.51 -2.34
CA GLY A 146 -7.39 26.61 -3.08
C GLY A 146 -6.18 26.07 -2.32
N ASP A 147 -6.29 25.77 -1.03
CA ASP A 147 -5.24 25.12 -0.25
C ASP A 147 -5.38 23.57 -0.38
N LEU A 148 -4.28 22.84 -0.34
CA LEU A 148 -4.33 21.39 -0.44
C LEU A 148 -4.62 20.73 0.91
N ASP A 149 -5.70 19.95 0.95
CA ASP A 149 -6.10 19.12 2.07
C ASP A 149 -5.50 17.72 1.96
N LEU A 150 -5.38 17.00 3.08
CA LEU A 150 -4.77 15.66 3.11
C LEU A 150 -5.77 14.59 3.55
N PHE A 151 -5.86 13.52 2.78
CA PHE A 151 -6.41 12.27 3.26
C PHE A 151 -5.27 11.34 3.69
N ILE A 152 -5.33 10.83 4.93
CA ILE A 152 -4.38 9.85 5.46
C ILE A 152 -5.11 8.53 5.68
N GLY A 153 -4.65 7.47 5.01
CA GLY A 153 -5.17 6.12 5.16
C GLY A 153 -4.69 5.47 6.45
N GLY A 154 -5.62 4.98 7.29
CA GLY A 154 -5.30 4.19 8.47
C GLY A 154 -4.97 2.75 8.10
N ARG A 155 -3.77 2.24 8.47
CA ARG A 155 -3.35 0.89 8.10
C ARG A 155 -4.05 -0.18 8.95
N SER A 156 -3.77 -0.23 10.21
CA SER A 156 -4.37 -1.16 11.16
C SER A 156 -4.34 -0.57 12.57
N LEU A 157 -5.25 -1.00 13.42
CA LEU A 157 -5.15 -0.69 14.85
C LEU A 157 -3.96 -1.47 15.41
N PRO A 158 -2.90 -0.81 15.90
CA PRO A 158 -1.69 -1.49 16.33
C PRO A 158 -1.95 -2.62 17.33
N GLN A 159 -1.35 -3.78 17.07
CA GLN A 159 -1.47 -4.97 17.94
C GLN A 159 -2.91 -5.51 18.08
N ASN A 160 -3.78 -5.18 17.11
CA ASN A 160 -5.17 -5.63 17.09
C ASN A 160 -5.60 -6.08 15.67
N TYR A 161 -4.70 -6.69 14.91
CA TYR A 161 -5.01 -7.23 13.59
C TYR A 161 -6.21 -8.20 13.66
N PRO A 162 -7.15 -8.20 12.74
CA PRO A 162 -7.28 -7.39 11.53
C PRO A 162 -8.23 -6.17 11.68
N ARG A 163 -8.18 -5.49 12.82
CA ARG A 163 -8.99 -4.28 12.99
C ARG A 163 -8.40 -3.11 12.20
N PRO A 164 -9.23 -2.33 11.47
CA PRO A 164 -8.77 -1.20 10.69
C PRO A 164 -8.16 -0.11 11.57
N GLY A 165 -7.19 0.60 11.04
CA GLY A 165 -6.71 1.86 11.57
C GLY A 165 -7.73 2.98 11.39
N THR A 166 -7.51 4.10 12.07
CA THR A 166 -8.32 5.30 11.90
C THR A 166 -7.72 6.15 10.79
N CYS A 167 -8.51 6.43 9.75
CA CYS A 167 -8.15 7.40 8.72
C CYS A 167 -8.36 8.83 9.24
N GLN A 168 -7.72 9.80 8.58
CA GLN A 168 -7.88 11.23 8.86
C GLN A 168 -8.19 11.99 7.57
N LEU A 169 -8.94 13.08 7.69
CA LEU A 169 -9.10 14.10 6.67
C LEU A 169 -8.68 15.43 7.29
N LEU A 170 -7.48 15.87 6.93
CA LEU A 170 -6.90 17.10 7.43
C LEU A 170 -7.21 18.23 6.47
N ILE A 171 -8.11 19.11 6.86
CA ILE A 171 -8.43 20.35 6.12
C ILE A 171 -7.35 21.39 6.44
N ASN A 172 -6.78 21.95 5.40
CA ASN A 172 -5.73 22.95 5.47
C ASN A 172 -6.35 24.36 5.62
N GLU A 173 -5.98 25.07 6.66
CA GLU A 173 -6.34 26.48 6.86
C GLU A 173 -5.03 27.30 6.84
N LYS A 174 -4.43 27.49 5.65
CA LYS A 174 -3.18 28.25 5.43
C LYS A 174 -2.00 27.75 6.24
N GLY A 175 -1.64 26.48 6.05
CA GLY A 175 -0.54 25.80 6.73
C GLY A 175 -0.89 25.24 8.11
N LYS A 176 -2.17 25.36 8.54
CA LYS A 176 -2.66 24.75 9.75
C LYS A 176 -3.75 23.72 9.46
N PHE A 177 -3.49 22.48 9.79
CA PHE A 177 -4.34 21.34 9.49
C PHE A 177 -5.28 20.99 10.63
N ILE A 178 -6.56 20.77 10.32
CA ILE A 178 -7.59 20.41 11.28
C ILE A 178 -8.24 19.10 10.83
N ASP A 179 -8.25 18.08 11.67
CA ASP A 179 -8.95 16.85 11.37
C ASP A 179 -10.46 17.05 11.34
N LYS A 180 -11.05 16.90 10.16
CA LYS A 180 -12.49 17.04 9.89
C LYS A 180 -13.14 15.76 9.42
N ILE A 181 -12.49 14.60 9.61
CA ILE A 181 -13.00 13.29 9.14
C ILE A 181 -14.44 13.04 9.58
N ASP A 182 -14.79 13.34 10.83
CA ASP A 182 -16.14 13.12 11.37
C ASP A 182 -17.20 14.03 10.74
N ALA A 183 -16.80 15.21 10.27
CA ALA A 183 -17.70 16.18 9.66
C ALA A 183 -17.83 16.03 8.15
N TYR A 184 -16.71 15.79 7.45
CA TYR A 184 -16.65 15.83 6.00
C TYR A 184 -16.54 14.44 5.34
N ALA A 185 -16.05 13.43 6.07
CA ALA A 185 -15.83 12.10 5.51
C ALA A 185 -16.10 10.97 6.53
N PRO A 186 -17.23 10.95 7.25
CA PRO A 186 -17.47 9.99 8.34
C PRO A 186 -17.42 8.52 7.88
N SER A 187 -17.76 8.24 6.62
CA SER A 187 -17.69 6.90 6.04
C SER A 187 -16.26 6.40 5.79
N LEU A 188 -15.28 7.29 5.72
CA LEU A 188 -13.86 6.96 5.54
C LEU A 188 -13.15 6.64 6.87
N LYS A 189 -13.63 7.11 8.01
CA LYS A 189 -12.92 7.07 9.30
C LYS A 189 -12.34 5.70 9.66
N ASN A 190 -13.09 4.63 9.45
CA ASN A 190 -12.66 3.24 9.67
C ASN A 190 -13.06 2.37 8.47
N VAL A 191 -12.77 2.84 7.28
CA VAL A 191 -13.22 2.24 6.02
C VAL A 191 -12.67 0.83 5.79
N GLY A 192 -11.46 0.56 6.29
CA GLY A 192 -10.75 -0.70 6.15
C GLY A 192 -9.29 -0.55 6.56
N MET A 193 -8.50 -1.59 6.35
CA MET A 193 -7.04 -1.53 6.52
C MET A 193 -6.43 -0.95 5.24
N VAL A 194 -6.47 0.39 5.12
CA VAL A 194 -6.04 1.09 3.92
C VAL A 194 -4.56 0.85 3.68
N LYS A 195 -4.19 0.63 2.42
CA LYS A 195 -2.80 0.45 1.98
C LYS A 195 -2.40 1.51 0.96
N ASP A 196 -3.32 1.84 0.05
CA ASP A 196 -3.09 2.84 -0.98
C ASP A 196 -4.35 3.66 -1.26
N ALA A 197 -4.17 4.90 -1.72
CA ALA A 197 -5.25 5.80 -2.10
C ALA A 197 -4.79 6.79 -3.17
N LYS A 198 -5.71 7.21 -4.04
CA LYS A 198 -5.42 8.20 -5.09
C LYS A 198 -6.61 9.12 -5.34
N TRP A 199 -6.31 10.40 -5.56
CA TRP A 199 -7.28 11.35 -6.11
C TRP A 199 -7.18 11.36 -7.63
N VAL A 200 -8.19 10.86 -8.32
CA VAL A 200 -8.20 10.66 -9.77
C VAL A 200 -9.55 11.05 -10.37
N ASN A 201 -9.55 11.54 -11.61
CA ASN A 201 -10.78 11.73 -12.37
C ASN A 201 -11.11 10.40 -13.06
N LEU A 202 -11.93 9.57 -12.42
CA LEU A 202 -12.35 8.26 -12.94
C LEU A 202 -13.60 8.33 -13.82
N LEU A 203 -14.39 9.39 -13.68
CA LEU A 203 -15.73 9.43 -14.23
C LEU A 203 -15.90 10.51 -15.31
N GLY A 204 -14.78 11.14 -15.71
CA GLY A 204 -14.75 12.07 -16.84
C GLY A 204 -15.49 13.40 -16.62
N ASP A 205 -15.85 13.74 -15.36
CA ASP A 205 -16.65 14.96 -15.04
C ASP A 205 -15.80 16.13 -14.51
N GLU A 206 -14.47 16.11 -14.77
CA GLU A 206 -13.47 17.09 -14.32
C GLU A 206 -13.24 17.12 -12.79
N LYS A 207 -13.98 16.35 -12.02
CA LYS A 207 -13.78 16.20 -10.59
C LYS A 207 -12.92 14.98 -10.29
N LYS A 208 -12.20 15.07 -9.19
CA LYS A 208 -11.44 13.92 -8.71
C LYS A 208 -12.25 13.13 -7.69
N GLU A 209 -12.31 11.84 -7.88
CA GLU A 209 -12.77 10.86 -6.89
C GLU A 209 -11.57 10.41 -6.06
N LEU A 210 -11.84 10.05 -4.79
CA LEU A 210 -10.88 9.33 -3.96
C LEU A 210 -11.08 7.82 -4.17
N LEU A 211 -10.11 7.19 -4.80
CA LEU A 211 -10.00 5.74 -4.91
C LEU A 211 -9.20 5.21 -3.72
N VAL A 212 -9.71 4.19 -3.02
CA VAL A 212 -9.11 3.62 -1.81
C VAL A 212 -8.98 2.11 -1.96
N ALA A 213 -7.81 1.57 -1.62
CA ALA A 213 -7.48 0.15 -1.64
C ALA A 213 -6.85 -0.30 -0.32
N GLY A 214 -6.99 -1.57 0.02
CA GLY A 214 -6.37 -2.11 1.23
C GLY A 214 -6.65 -3.58 1.47
N GLU A 215 -6.35 -4.02 2.66
CA GLU A 215 -6.42 -5.42 3.05
C GLU A 215 -7.80 -5.79 3.60
N PHE A 216 -8.36 -6.91 3.16
CA PHE A 216 -9.72 -7.37 3.45
C PHE A 216 -10.82 -6.36 3.06
N MET A 217 -10.62 -5.62 1.99
CA MET A 217 -11.62 -4.69 1.48
C MET A 217 -11.69 -4.73 -0.05
N PRO A 218 -12.84 -4.34 -0.66
CA PRO A 218 -12.89 -4.09 -2.09
C PRO A 218 -12.17 -2.78 -2.43
N LEU A 219 -11.95 -2.52 -3.70
CA LEU A 219 -11.64 -1.18 -4.17
C LEU A 219 -12.88 -0.29 -3.96
N MET A 220 -12.68 0.90 -3.40
CA MET A 220 -13.77 1.81 -3.06
C MET A 220 -13.56 3.18 -3.68
N ILE A 221 -14.61 3.73 -4.26
CA ILE A 221 -14.62 5.05 -4.88
C ILE A 221 -15.51 6.00 -4.08
N PHE A 222 -14.96 7.15 -3.75
CA PHE A 222 -15.65 8.21 -3.00
C PHE A 222 -15.68 9.49 -3.82
N GLU A 223 -16.84 10.14 -3.85
CA GLU A 223 -17.03 11.44 -4.49
C GLU A 223 -17.05 12.58 -3.47
N VAL A 224 -16.62 13.77 -3.89
CA VAL A 224 -16.79 14.99 -3.13
C VAL A 224 -18.09 15.67 -3.58
N ALA A 225 -19.07 15.74 -2.71
CA ALA A 225 -20.36 16.36 -2.98
C ALA A 225 -20.70 17.38 -1.88
N ASN A 226 -20.75 18.66 -2.25
CA ASN A 226 -21.00 19.80 -1.33
C ASN A 226 -20.02 19.83 -0.14
N GLY A 227 -18.73 19.59 -0.38
CA GLY A 227 -17.67 19.53 0.63
C GLY A 227 -17.69 18.29 1.52
N ILE A 228 -18.53 17.28 1.20
CA ILE A 228 -18.60 16.02 1.93
C ILE A 228 -18.11 14.88 1.04
N ILE A 229 -17.19 14.07 1.55
CA ILE A 229 -16.71 12.86 0.91
C ILE A 229 -17.61 11.69 1.32
N LYS A 230 -18.19 11.01 0.35
CA LYS A 230 -19.09 9.88 0.56
C LYS A 230 -18.87 8.79 -0.49
N PRO A 231 -19.19 7.52 -0.16
CA PRO A 231 -19.15 6.45 -1.16
C PRO A 231 -20.03 6.80 -2.35
N ARG A 232 -19.54 6.55 -3.56
CA ARG A 232 -20.32 6.76 -4.77
C ARG A 232 -21.29 5.59 -5.00
N ALA A 233 -22.57 5.83 -4.77
CA ALA A 233 -23.60 4.81 -4.77
C ALA A 233 -23.92 4.22 -6.17
N SER A 234 -23.52 4.88 -7.25
CA SER A 234 -23.74 4.44 -8.63
C SER A 234 -22.65 3.53 -9.20
N ILE A 235 -21.62 3.22 -8.41
CA ILE A 235 -20.52 2.34 -8.84
C ILE A 235 -20.89 0.89 -8.56
N SER A 236 -20.61 0.00 -9.52
CA SER A 236 -20.76 -1.45 -9.37
C SER A 236 -19.65 -2.22 -10.10
N GLY A 237 -19.46 -3.49 -9.71
CA GLY A 237 -18.45 -4.37 -10.30
C GLY A 237 -17.12 -4.39 -9.55
N LEU A 238 -16.97 -3.67 -8.43
CA LEU A 238 -15.81 -3.68 -7.55
C LEU A 238 -16.07 -4.43 -6.24
N GLU A 239 -17.31 -4.43 -5.76
CA GLU A 239 -17.74 -4.86 -4.42
C GLU A 239 -17.53 -6.35 -4.13
N ASP A 240 -17.52 -7.19 -5.16
CA ASP A 240 -17.35 -8.63 -5.04
C ASP A 240 -15.88 -9.07 -4.90
N TYR A 241 -14.96 -8.18 -5.24
CA TYR A 241 -13.51 -8.45 -5.26
C TYR A 241 -12.82 -7.93 -4.01
N VAL A 242 -13.11 -8.58 -2.88
CA VAL A 242 -12.46 -8.27 -1.60
C VAL A 242 -11.08 -8.91 -1.55
N GLY A 243 -10.03 -8.08 -1.62
CA GLY A 243 -8.64 -8.54 -1.75
C GLY A 243 -7.73 -8.12 -0.60
N TRP A 244 -6.44 -8.39 -0.79
CA TRP A 244 -5.33 -7.78 -0.10
C TRP A 244 -4.62 -6.85 -1.08
N TRP A 245 -5.32 -5.77 -1.43
CA TRP A 245 -4.84 -4.77 -2.39
C TRP A 245 -3.72 -3.95 -1.76
N ASN A 246 -2.55 -3.92 -2.42
CA ASN A 246 -1.36 -3.24 -1.90
C ASN A 246 -1.10 -1.91 -2.58
N THR A 247 -1.44 -1.80 -3.85
CA THR A 247 -1.20 -0.61 -4.67
C THR A 247 -2.26 -0.50 -5.76
N ILE A 248 -2.56 0.72 -6.18
CA ILE A 248 -3.49 1.04 -7.24
C ILE A 248 -2.89 2.09 -8.17
N GLU A 249 -3.16 1.95 -9.46
CA GLU A 249 -2.92 2.95 -10.50
C GLU A 249 -4.14 3.11 -11.38
N VAL A 250 -4.15 4.18 -12.17
CA VAL A 250 -5.19 4.41 -13.15
C VAL A 250 -4.58 4.65 -14.54
N LEU A 251 -5.24 4.09 -15.55
CA LEU A 251 -4.77 4.10 -16.91
C LEU A 251 -5.96 3.85 -17.85
N ASP A 252 -6.06 4.60 -18.94
CA ASP A 252 -6.95 4.25 -20.05
C ASP A 252 -6.28 3.09 -20.83
N VAL A 253 -6.73 1.86 -20.52
CA VAL A 253 -6.11 0.62 -21.01
C VAL A 253 -6.52 0.31 -22.44
N GLU A 254 -7.74 0.72 -22.83
CA GLU A 254 -8.31 0.40 -24.15
C GLU A 254 -8.39 1.60 -25.10
N GLY A 255 -7.97 2.78 -24.66
CA GLY A 255 -7.88 3.99 -25.49
C GLY A 255 -9.23 4.61 -25.82
N ASP A 256 -10.24 4.42 -24.95
CA ASP A 256 -11.59 4.94 -25.16
C ASP A 256 -11.84 6.30 -24.45
N GLY A 257 -10.90 6.74 -23.62
CA GLY A 257 -10.92 8.01 -22.90
C GLY A 257 -11.41 7.89 -21.45
N ASP A 258 -11.90 6.73 -21.02
CA ASP A 258 -12.28 6.47 -19.63
C ASP A 258 -11.08 5.88 -18.85
N MET A 259 -10.90 6.30 -17.62
CA MET A 259 -9.79 5.80 -16.79
C MET A 259 -10.17 4.49 -16.12
N ASP A 260 -9.37 3.46 -16.34
CA ASP A 260 -9.49 2.14 -15.73
C ASP A 260 -8.66 2.05 -14.44
N ILE A 261 -8.95 1.09 -13.58
CA ILE A 261 -8.21 0.86 -12.34
C ILE A 261 -7.29 -0.35 -12.51
N ILE A 262 -6.02 -0.16 -12.22
CA ILE A 262 -5.02 -1.21 -12.14
C ILE A 262 -4.75 -1.49 -10.67
N ALA A 263 -4.83 -2.75 -10.22
CA ALA A 263 -4.73 -3.09 -8.80
C ALA A 263 -3.79 -4.27 -8.54
N GLY A 264 -2.74 -4.01 -7.75
CA GLY A 264 -1.79 -4.99 -7.28
C GLY A 264 -2.27 -5.71 -6.02
N ASN A 265 -2.20 -7.05 -6.01
CA ASN A 265 -2.70 -7.90 -4.93
C ASN A 265 -1.63 -8.89 -4.45
N LEU A 266 -2.01 -9.83 -3.59
CA LEU A 266 -1.15 -10.90 -3.06
C LEU A 266 -0.63 -11.85 -4.17
N GLY A 267 -1.38 -12.03 -5.24
CA GLY A 267 -1.10 -13.02 -6.28
C GLY A 267 -1.57 -14.43 -5.89
N LEU A 268 -1.34 -15.38 -6.80
CA LEU A 268 -1.82 -16.76 -6.66
C LEU A 268 -0.75 -17.74 -6.17
N ASN A 269 0.53 -17.39 -6.21
CA ASN A 269 1.63 -18.22 -5.73
C ASN A 269 1.82 -18.07 -4.21
N SER A 270 0.75 -18.31 -3.48
CA SER A 270 0.65 -18.17 -2.03
C SER A 270 -0.04 -19.40 -1.45
N ARG A 271 0.21 -19.69 -0.17
CA ARG A 271 -0.56 -20.69 0.57
C ARG A 271 -2.01 -20.26 0.82
N TYR A 272 -2.26 -18.97 0.79
CA TYR A 272 -3.60 -18.42 0.97
C TYR A 272 -4.41 -18.58 -0.31
N LYS A 273 -5.62 -19.14 -0.16
CA LYS A 273 -6.56 -19.33 -1.26
C LYS A 273 -7.88 -18.71 -0.87
N ALA A 274 -8.52 -18.05 -1.82
CA ALA A 274 -9.80 -17.39 -1.60
C ALA A 274 -10.66 -17.44 -2.87
N SER A 275 -11.95 -17.52 -2.68
CA SER A 275 -12.96 -17.35 -3.71
C SER A 275 -14.25 -16.79 -3.10
N ALA A 276 -15.22 -16.40 -3.89
CA ALA A 276 -16.51 -15.92 -3.42
C ALA A 276 -17.26 -16.94 -2.54
N THR A 277 -17.11 -18.24 -2.83
CA THR A 277 -17.76 -19.33 -2.09
C THR A 277 -16.91 -19.91 -0.96
N GLU A 278 -15.60 -19.81 -1.06
CA GLU A 278 -14.62 -20.31 -0.09
C GLU A 278 -13.61 -19.18 0.24
N PRO A 279 -14.03 -18.15 1.00
CA PRO A 279 -13.18 -17.00 1.32
C PRO A 279 -12.07 -17.37 2.32
N LEU A 280 -10.98 -16.62 2.29
CA LEU A 280 -10.07 -16.55 3.44
C LEU A 280 -10.70 -15.62 4.47
N SER A 281 -11.03 -16.13 5.65
CA SER A 281 -11.62 -15.33 6.72
C SER A 281 -10.65 -15.11 7.87
N ALA A 282 -10.83 -14.02 8.62
CA ALA A 282 -10.19 -13.80 9.90
C ALA A 282 -11.24 -13.47 10.95
N TYR A 283 -11.23 -14.23 12.04
CA TYR A 283 -12.07 -14.02 13.21
C TYR A 283 -11.22 -13.44 14.33
N ALA A 284 -11.62 -12.32 14.91
CA ALA A 284 -10.85 -11.65 15.94
C ALA A 284 -11.72 -11.33 17.18
N SER A 285 -11.28 -11.81 18.33
CA SER A 285 -11.86 -11.57 19.65
C SER A 285 -10.81 -11.93 20.71
N ASP A 286 -11.04 -11.56 21.95
CA ASP A 286 -10.34 -12.16 23.09
C ASP A 286 -11.00 -13.53 23.38
N PHE A 287 -10.48 -14.60 22.72
CA PHE A 287 -11.10 -15.93 22.78
C PHE A 287 -10.76 -16.69 24.06
N ASP A 288 -9.70 -16.34 24.75
CA ASP A 288 -9.26 -17.03 25.96
C ASP A 288 -9.42 -16.20 27.26
N GLY A 289 -9.88 -14.96 27.15
CA GLY A 289 -10.15 -14.07 28.27
C GLY A 289 -8.91 -13.44 28.90
N ASN A 290 -7.82 -13.32 28.13
CA ASN A 290 -6.55 -12.78 28.62
C ASN A 290 -6.39 -11.27 28.44
N GLY A 291 -7.36 -10.59 27.80
CA GLY A 291 -7.36 -9.15 27.53
C GLY A 291 -6.63 -8.74 26.26
N THR A 292 -6.13 -9.70 25.45
CA THR A 292 -5.54 -9.44 24.14
C THR A 292 -6.44 -9.94 23.02
N LEU A 293 -6.35 -9.32 21.84
CA LEU A 293 -7.09 -9.77 20.67
C LEU A 293 -6.38 -10.97 20.04
N ASP A 294 -7.14 -12.03 19.77
CA ASP A 294 -6.69 -13.21 19.04
C ASP A 294 -7.28 -13.17 17.62
N ALA A 295 -6.44 -13.16 16.60
CA ALA A 295 -6.86 -13.19 15.20
C ALA A 295 -6.66 -14.57 14.60
N VAL A 296 -7.74 -15.31 14.37
CA VAL A 296 -7.70 -16.65 13.79
C VAL A 296 -8.08 -16.59 12.32
N LEU A 297 -7.07 -16.75 11.45
CA LEU A 297 -7.31 -16.90 10.02
C LEU A 297 -7.80 -18.31 9.73
N THR A 298 -8.70 -18.42 8.74
CA THR A 298 -9.30 -19.69 8.32
C THR A 298 -9.23 -19.86 6.81
N TYR A 299 -9.23 -21.10 6.37
CA TYR A 299 -9.28 -21.50 4.96
C TYR A 299 -10.27 -22.64 4.75
N TYR A 300 -10.71 -22.82 3.53
CA TYR A 300 -11.59 -23.93 3.16
C TYR A 300 -10.80 -25.10 2.57
N ASN A 301 -11.21 -26.30 2.96
CA ASN A 301 -10.76 -27.55 2.35
C ASN A 301 -11.97 -28.48 2.20
N GLN A 302 -12.29 -28.84 0.97
CA GLN A 302 -13.44 -29.69 0.62
C GLN A 302 -14.77 -29.19 1.22
N GLY A 303 -15.02 -27.86 1.10
CA GLY A 303 -16.25 -27.22 1.57
C GLY A 303 -16.35 -27.09 3.09
N ARG A 304 -15.26 -27.31 3.83
CA ARG A 304 -15.21 -27.14 5.30
C ARG A 304 -14.16 -26.12 5.68
N GLU A 305 -14.47 -25.32 6.67
CA GLU A 305 -13.60 -24.24 7.16
C GLU A 305 -12.70 -24.71 8.30
N TYR A 306 -11.41 -24.47 8.17
CA TYR A 306 -10.38 -24.89 9.13
C TYR A 306 -9.51 -23.69 9.54
N PRO A 307 -9.00 -23.68 10.80
CA PRO A 307 -8.00 -22.68 11.17
C PRO A 307 -6.72 -22.85 10.35
N LEU A 308 -6.14 -21.76 9.90
CA LEU A 308 -4.92 -21.75 9.12
C LEU A 308 -3.67 -22.00 9.97
N ALA A 309 -3.65 -21.44 11.19
CA ALA A 309 -2.57 -21.62 12.13
C ALA A 309 -2.45 -23.09 12.56
N ASP A 310 -1.24 -23.61 12.66
CA ASP A 310 -1.01 -24.93 13.23
C ASP A 310 -1.28 -24.96 14.74
N ARG A 311 -1.28 -26.18 15.32
CA ARG A 311 -1.56 -26.33 16.74
C ARG A 311 -0.53 -25.65 17.63
N ALA A 312 0.73 -25.58 17.24
CA ALA A 312 1.77 -24.94 18.05
C ALA A 312 1.52 -23.42 18.11
N THR A 313 1.30 -22.79 16.97
CA THR A 313 1.03 -21.34 16.83
C THR A 313 -0.25 -20.94 17.57
N ILE A 314 -1.37 -21.64 17.35
CA ILE A 314 -2.64 -21.27 18.00
C ILE A 314 -2.59 -21.50 19.52
N THR A 315 -1.82 -22.50 20.01
CA THR A 315 -1.66 -22.71 21.45
C THR A 315 -0.63 -21.78 22.10
N GLN A 316 0.22 -21.16 21.32
CA GLN A 316 1.08 -20.06 21.78
C GLN A 316 0.24 -18.82 22.06
N GLN A 317 -0.64 -18.47 21.14
CA GLN A 317 -1.56 -17.31 21.26
C GLN A 317 -2.65 -17.58 22.31
N MET A 318 -3.29 -18.75 22.26
CA MET A 318 -4.40 -19.17 23.13
C MET A 318 -4.05 -20.47 23.90
N PRO A 319 -3.34 -20.40 25.05
CA PRO A 319 -2.93 -21.60 25.80
C PRO A 319 -4.04 -22.57 26.18
N PRO A 320 -5.30 -22.18 26.46
CA PRO A 320 -6.39 -23.10 26.76
C PRO A 320 -6.67 -24.13 25.65
N ILE A 321 -6.42 -23.81 24.39
CA ILE A 321 -6.58 -24.72 23.25
C ILE A 321 -5.75 -25.98 23.39
N LYS A 322 -4.58 -25.91 24.04
CA LYS A 322 -3.71 -27.07 24.31
C LYS A 322 -4.41 -28.15 25.13
N LYS A 323 -5.28 -27.78 26.05
CA LYS A 323 -6.05 -28.73 26.88
C LYS A 323 -7.14 -29.44 26.07
N LYS A 324 -7.73 -28.75 25.11
CA LYS A 324 -8.78 -29.29 24.23
C LYS A 324 -8.20 -30.22 23.16
N PHE A 325 -7.06 -29.86 22.59
CA PHE A 325 -6.37 -30.58 21.52
C PHE A 325 -5.01 -31.07 22.00
N THR A 326 -4.96 -32.32 22.47
CA THR A 326 -3.77 -32.90 23.10
C THR A 326 -2.69 -33.34 22.09
N ASN A 327 -3.06 -33.50 20.81
CA ASN A 327 -2.14 -33.86 19.72
C ASN A 327 -2.50 -33.14 18.41
N ASN A 328 -1.54 -33.15 17.46
CA ASN A 328 -1.66 -32.42 16.20
C ASN A 328 -2.74 -33.05 15.28
N LEU A 329 -2.89 -34.37 15.25
CA LEU A 329 -3.87 -35.03 14.39
C LEU A 329 -5.30 -34.61 14.74
N LYS A 330 -5.65 -34.66 16.03
CA LYS A 330 -6.98 -34.24 16.50
C LYS A 330 -7.26 -32.78 16.18
N TYR A 331 -6.25 -31.91 16.24
CA TYR A 331 -6.39 -30.50 15.87
C TYR A 331 -6.57 -30.34 14.35
N ALA A 332 -5.72 -30.96 13.54
CA ALA A 332 -5.75 -30.86 12.08
C ALA A 332 -7.06 -31.35 11.44
N GLU A 333 -7.74 -32.32 12.09
CA GLU A 333 -9.05 -32.83 11.64
C GLU A 333 -10.24 -31.97 12.12
N SER A 334 -9.97 -30.90 12.88
CA SER A 334 -11.02 -30.08 13.49
C SER A 334 -11.28 -28.81 12.68
N THR A 335 -12.54 -28.66 12.28
CA THR A 335 -13.07 -27.43 11.69
C THR A 335 -13.08 -26.28 12.69
N ILE A 336 -13.18 -25.05 12.22
CA ILE A 336 -13.10 -23.85 13.08
C ILE A 336 -14.18 -23.86 14.19
N ASP A 337 -15.40 -24.31 13.91
CA ASP A 337 -16.50 -24.44 14.88
C ASP A 337 -16.21 -25.45 15.99
N LYS A 338 -15.33 -26.44 15.72
CA LYS A 338 -14.82 -27.36 16.73
C LYS A 338 -13.66 -26.80 17.53
N VAL A 339 -12.90 -25.86 16.98
CA VAL A 339 -11.78 -25.20 17.66
C VAL A 339 -12.34 -24.09 18.57
N LEU A 340 -13.15 -23.21 18.01
CA LEU A 340 -13.82 -22.10 18.67
C LEU A 340 -15.34 -22.33 18.62
N PRO A 341 -16.07 -22.23 19.75
CA PRO A 341 -17.52 -22.45 19.80
C PRO A 341 -18.29 -21.46 18.90
N GLN A 342 -19.32 -21.94 18.19
CA GLN A 342 -20.14 -21.15 17.28
C GLN A 342 -20.63 -19.82 17.89
N PRO A 343 -21.16 -19.74 19.13
CA PRO A 343 -21.61 -18.47 19.71
C PRO A 343 -20.49 -17.45 19.94
N VAL A 344 -19.24 -17.91 19.97
CA VAL A 344 -18.07 -17.04 20.12
C VAL A 344 -17.64 -16.52 18.74
N LEU A 345 -17.64 -17.36 17.72
CA LEU A 345 -17.38 -16.98 16.33
C LEU A 345 -18.40 -15.93 15.82
N GLU A 346 -19.69 -16.10 16.13
CA GLU A 346 -20.76 -15.19 15.73
C GLU A 346 -20.62 -13.77 16.32
N ARG A 347 -19.93 -13.62 17.45
CA ARG A 347 -19.69 -12.34 18.11
C ARG A 347 -18.33 -11.73 17.77
N ALA A 348 -17.45 -12.51 17.16
CA ALA A 348 -16.12 -12.05 16.78
C ALA A 348 -16.21 -10.98 15.68
N TYR A 349 -15.28 -10.05 15.69
CA TYR A 349 -15.05 -9.21 14.53
C TYR A 349 -14.57 -10.11 13.38
N GLN A 350 -15.20 -9.99 12.23
CA GLN A 350 -14.90 -10.83 11.08
C GLN A 350 -14.62 -9.99 9.84
N VAL A 351 -13.54 -10.35 9.15
CA VAL A 351 -13.24 -9.90 7.79
C VAL A 351 -12.98 -11.09 6.89
N LYS A 352 -13.15 -10.90 5.60
CA LYS A 352 -12.93 -11.97 4.61
C LYS A 352 -12.31 -11.40 3.34
N ALA A 353 -11.46 -12.20 2.69
CA ALA A 353 -10.99 -11.94 1.33
C ALA A 353 -11.57 -13.00 0.38
N THR A 354 -11.97 -12.57 -0.81
CA THR A 354 -12.56 -13.42 -1.86
C THR A 354 -11.69 -13.49 -3.10
N HIS A 355 -10.67 -12.60 -3.20
CA HIS A 355 -9.90 -12.40 -4.41
C HIS A 355 -8.44 -12.05 -4.09
N PHE A 356 -7.47 -12.77 -4.70
CA PHE A 356 -6.04 -12.52 -4.52
C PHE A 356 -5.28 -12.24 -5.82
N GLN A 357 -5.92 -12.34 -6.98
CA GLN A 357 -5.29 -12.03 -8.25
C GLN A 357 -5.04 -10.52 -8.36
N SER A 358 -3.85 -10.15 -8.83
CA SER A 358 -3.62 -8.82 -9.37
C SER A 358 -4.45 -8.66 -10.63
N SER A 359 -5.22 -7.59 -10.72
CA SER A 359 -6.28 -7.43 -11.71
C SER A 359 -6.36 -5.99 -12.20
N TYR A 360 -7.04 -5.78 -13.30
CA TYR A 360 -7.47 -4.46 -13.73
C TYR A 360 -8.98 -4.45 -13.95
N PHE A 361 -9.58 -3.28 -13.79
CA PHE A 361 -11.02 -3.08 -13.83
C PHE A 361 -11.33 -2.06 -14.90
N ILE A 362 -11.88 -2.54 -16.00
CA ILE A 362 -12.30 -1.71 -17.14
C ILE A 362 -13.51 -0.87 -16.73
N ASN A 363 -13.41 0.43 -16.90
CA ASN A 363 -14.48 1.38 -16.70
C ASN A 363 -15.36 1.41 -17.96
N ASN A 364 -16.64 1.10 -17.84
CA ASN A 364 -17.55 1.09 -19.00
C ASN A 364 -18.17 2.48 -19.29
N GLY A 365 -17.70 3.56 -18.61
CA GLY A 365 -18.21 4.93 -18.80
C GLY A 365 -19.61 5.19 -18.21
N ASP A 366 -20.26 4.18 -17.65
CA ASP A 366 -21.61 4.27 -17.08
C ASP A 366 -21.65 4.08 -15.55
N GLY A 367 -20.46 4.03 -14.91
CA GLY A 367 -20.28 3.76 -13.49
C GLY A 367 -20.16 2.28 -13.17
N THR A 368 -20.11 1.40 -14.16
CA THR A 368 -19.86 -0.02 -13.98
C THR A 368 -18.41 -0.37 -14.33
N PHE A 369 -17.84 -1.32 -13.61
CA PHE A 369 -16.48 -1.81 -13.83
C PHE A 369 -16.50 -3.31 -14.15
N GLN A 370 -15.70 -3.71 -15.13
CA GLN A 370 -15.52 -5.11 -15.50
C GLN A 370 -14.11 -5.57 -15.11
N MET A 371 -14.01 -6.53 -14.18
CA MET A 371 -12.73 -7.10 -13.78
C MET A 371 -12.15 -7.97 -14.90
N LYS A 372 -10.85 -7.76 -15.15
CA LYS A 372 -9.98 -8.64 -15.95
C LYS A 372 -8.75 -9.03 -15.13
N GLU A 373 -8.32 -10.29 -15.25
CA GLU A 373 -7.12 -10.78 -14.60
C GLU A 373 -5.86 -10.32 -15.35
N MET A 374 -4.83 -9.89 -14.63
CA MET A 374 -3.51 -9.69 -15.21
C MET A 374 -2.90 -11.02 -15.67
N PRO A 375 -1.91 -11.01 -16.59
CA PRO A 375 -1.19 -12.21 -17.01
C PRO A 375 -0.72 -13.07 -15.84
N LEU A 376 -0.60 -14.39 -16.07
CA LEU A 376 -0.22 -15.34 -15.03
C LEU A 376 1.09 -14.95 -14.30
N GLN A 377 2.03 -14.34 -15.01
CA GLN A 377 3.30 -13.90 -14.44
C GLN A 377 3.10 -12.84 -13.34
N ALA A 378 2.09 -11.97 -13.47
CA ALA A 378 1.73 -10.98 -12.44
C ALA A 378 1.17 -11.62 -11.15
N GLN A 379 0.87 -12.92 -11.18
CA GLN A 379 0.33 -13.68 -10.05
C GLN A 379 1.39 -14.43 -9.25
N PHE A 380 2.68 -14.32 -9.62
CA PHE A 380 3.75 -15.13 -9.03
C PHE A 380 4.22 -14.61 -7.67
N THR A 381 3.97 -13.35 -7.37
CA THR A 381 4.31 -12.73 -6.09
C THR A 381 3.31 -11.64 -5.72
N ARG A 382 3.39 -11.16 -4.48
CA ARG A 382 2.72 -9.96 -4.03
C ARG A 382 3.24 -8.76 -4.85
N VAL A 383 2.33 -7.95 -5.40
CA VAL A 383 2.66 -6.67 -6.02
C VAL A 383 2.61 -5.60 -4.94
N ASN A 384 3.71 -4.92 -4.68
CA ASN A 384 3.80 -3.87 -3.65
C ASN A 384 3.61 -2.48 -4.24
N ASP A 385 4.10 -2.27 -5.46
CA ASP A 385 4.04 -0.99 -6.17
C ASP A 385 4.09 -1.22 -7.68
N MET A 386 3.70 -0.21 -8.47
CA MET A 386 3.73 -0.28 -9.92
C MET A 386 4.00 1.10 -10.54
N LEU A 387 4.65 1.10 -11.71
CA LEU A 387 4.94 2.29 -12.48
C LEU A 387 4.34 2.15 -13.89
N ILE A 388 3.55 3.14 -14.30
CA ILE A 388 2.97 3.21 -15.65
C ILE A 388 3.83 4.12 -16.52
N PHE A 389 4.30 3.63 -17.67
CA PHE A 389 5.07 4.39 -18.64
C PHE A 389 5.11 3.65 -19.99
N ASP A 390 5.38 4.34 -21.06
CA ASP A 390 5.61 3.75 -22.38
C ASP A 390 7.11 3.42 -22.53
N TYR A 391 7.48 2.13 -22.33
CA TYR A 391 8.89 1.74 -22.29
C TYR A 391 9.51 1.55 -23.66
N ASP A 392 8.71 1.14 -24.66
CA ASP A 392 9.18 0.85 -26.02
C ASP A 392 8.79 1.93 -27.04
N GLN A 393 8.15 3.03 -26.56
CA GLN A 393 7.78 4.21 -27.34
C GLN A 393 6.80 3.88 -28.50
N ASP A 394 5.93 2.89 -28.29
CA ASP A 394 4.92 2.51 -29.27
C ASP A 394 3.63 3.35 -29.14
N GLY A 395 3.56 4.22 -28.13
CA GLY A 395 2.45 5.14 -27.86
C GLY A 395 1.38 4.55 -26.96
N TYR A 396 1.54 3.31 -26.49
CA TYR A 396 0.70 2.69 -25.48
C TYR A 396 1.44 2.63 -24.14
N HIS A 397 0.67 2.63 -23.07
CA HIS A 397 1.28 2.53 -21.74
C HIS A 397 1.53 1.09 -21.35
N ASP A 398 2.66 0.89 -20.69
CA ASP A 398 3.12 -0.36 -20.11
C ASP A 398 3.12 -0.27 -18.60
N ILE A 399 3.23 -1.41 -17.93
CA ILE A 399 3.22 -1.46 -16.46
C ILE A 399 4.46 -2.21 -15.98
N LEU A 400 5.30 -1.55 -15.18
CA LEU A 400 6.33 -2.21 -14.39
C LEU A 400 5.74 -2.57 -13.03
N LEU A 401 5.59 -3.87 -12.76
CA LEU A 401 5.14 -4.40 -11.47
C LEU A 401 6.35 -4.70 -10.58
N ALA A 402 6.35 -4.16 -9.39
CA ALA A 402 7.35 -4.37 -8.36
C ALA A 402 6.76 -5.10 -7.15
N GLY A 403 7.51 -6.03 -6.58
CA GLY A 403 6.93 -6.85 -5.53
C GLY A 403 7.96 -7.63 -4.73
N ASN A 404 7.60 -8.84 -4.36
CA ASN A 404 8.21 -9.72 -3.36
C ASN A 404 7.98 -9.25 -1.92
N SER A 405 8.11 -10.17 -0.98
CA SER A 405 8.03 -9.87 0.44
C SER A 405 8.75 -10.94 1.27
N TYR A 406 9.59 -10.48 2.19
CA TYR A 406 10.31 -11.32 3.16
C TYR A 406 9.72 -11.22 4.57
N GLY A 407 8.67 -10.40 4.74
CA GLY A 407 7.98 -10.19 6.01
C GLY A 407 6.88 -11.20 6.33
N THR A 408 6.88 -12.37 5.73
CA THR A 408 5.87 -13.42 5.93
C THR A 408 6.13 -14.25 7.19
N GLU A 409 5.10 -14.95 7.66
CA GLU A 409 5.26 -15.91 8.76
C GLU A 409 6.03 -17.17 8.27
N VAL A 410 6.66 -17.90 9.20
CA VAL A 410 7.66 -18.93 8.90
C VAL A 410 7.11 -20.06 7.99
N PHE A 411 5.84 -20.44 8.14
CA PHE A 411 5.24 -21.52 7.34
C PHE A 411 4.84 -21.10 5.94
N THR A 412 4.71 -19.80 5.69
CA THR A 412 4.43 -19.24 4.36
C THR A 412 5.70 -19.23 3.51
N GLY A 413 6.85 -18.95 4.11
CA GLY A 413 8.09 -18.70 3.38
C GLY A 413 8.07 -17.34 2.69
N ASN A 414 9.15 -16.99 2.03
CA ASN A 414 9.27 -15.72 1.31
C ASN A 414 8.44 -15.71 0.03
N TYR A 415 7.88 -14.57 -0.31
CA TYR A 415 7.39 -14.29 -1.65
C TYR A 415 8.54 -13.68 -2.45
N ASP A 416 9.27 -14.49 -3.20
CA ASP A 416 10.50 -14.11 -3.92
C ASP A 416 10.55 -14.66 -5.35
N ALA A 417 9.38 -14.95 -5.92
CA ALA A 417 9.28 -15.62 -7.22
C ALA A 417 9.47 -14.69 -8.43
N GLN A 418 9.68 -13.39 -8.22
CA GLN A 418 9.88 -12.42 -9.30
C GLN A 418 11.08 -11.51 -9.07
N THR A 419 11.62 -11.00 -10.19
CA THR A 419 12.70 -10.02 -10.25
C THR A 419 12.20 -8.67 -10.81
N ALA A 420 10.98 -8.26 -10.47
CA ALA A 420 10.10 -7.32 -11.15
C ALA A 420 9.56 -7.86 -12.48
N LEU A 421 8.46 -7.29 -12.97
CA LEU A 421 7.78 -7.74 -14.19
C LEU A 421 7.33 -6.54 -15.01
N LEU A 422 7.80 -6.47 -16.26
CA LEU A 422 7.28 -5.52 -17.24
C LEU A 422 6.14 -6.18 -18.01
N LEU A 423 4.99 -5.52 -18.03
CA LEU A 423 3.83 -5.87 -18.84
C LEU A 423 3.70 -4.86 -19.97
N ARG A 424 3.71 -5.34 -21.21
CA ARG A 424 3.47 -4.51 -22.39
C ARG A 424 1.97 -4.38 -22.65
N GLY A 425 1.49 -3.15 -22.76
CA GLY A 425 0.13 -2.83 -23.17
C GLY A 425 -0.02 -2.81 -24.69
N ASN A 426 -1.21 -3.09 -25.19
CA ASN A 426 -1.50 -3.02 -26.63
C ASN A 426 -2.52 -1.92 -26.99
N GLY A 427 -2.94 -1.11 -26.02
CA GLY A 427 -3.96 -0.07 -26.19
C GLY A 427 -5.35 -0.60 -26.57
N LYS A 428 -5.61 -1.89 -26.31
CA LYS A 428 -6.90 -2.56 -26.60
C LYS A 428 -7.41 -3.38 -25.42
N GLY A 429 -6.99 -3.03 -24.24
CA GLY A 429 -7.42 -3.70 -23.03
C GLY A 429 -6.69 -5.00 -22.71
N GLU A 430 -5.47 -5.21 -23.22
CA GLU A 430 -4.69 -6.43 -22.98
C GLU A 430 -3.24 -6.10 -22.65
N PHE A 431 -2.65 -6.91 -21.77
CA PHE A 431 -1.25 -6.84 -21.36
C PHE A 431 -0.53 -8.17 -21.64
N GLU A 432 0.71 -8.09 -22.08
CA GLU A 432 1.59 -9.24 -22.30
C GLU A 432 2.85 -9.10 -21.44
N ALA A 433 3.26 -10.21 -20.80
CA ALA A 433 4.47 -10.25 -20.01
C ALA A 433 5.72 -10.18 -20.90
N VAL A 434 6.55 -9.16 -20.70
CA VAL A 434 7.83 -9.04 -21.39
C VAL A 434 8.83 -10.02 -20.78
N PRO A 435 9.49 -10.86 -21.59
CA PRO A 435 10.53 -11.76 -21.08
C PRO A 435 11.64 -10.99 -20.36
N LEU A 436 12.18 -11.55 -19.28
CA LEU A 436 13.19 -10.91 -18.43
C LEU A 436 14.39 -10.37 -19.20
N PHE A 437 14.91 -11.13 -20.17
CA PHE A 437 16.01 -10.68 -21.03
C PHE A 437 15.59 -9.58 -22.01
N GLY A 438 14.29 -9.42 -22.22
CA GLY A 438 13.72 -8.37 -23.03
C GLY A 438 13.61 -7.05 -22.28
N SER A 439 13.12 -7.05 -21.07
CA SER A 439 12.99 -5.84 -20.26
C SER A 439 14.34 -5.29 -19.79
N GLY A 440 15.34 -6.15 -19.59
CA GLY A 440 16.61 -5.79 -18.96
C GLY A 440 16.48 -5.35 -17.50
N PHE A 441 15.27 -5.29 -16.96
CA PHE A 441 15.01 -4.90 -15.59
C PHE A 441 15.06 -6.13 -14.68
N ILE A 442 16.24 -6.38 -14.11
CA ILE A 442 16.49 -7.52 -13.23
C ILE A 442 16.82 -6.98 -11.84
N MET A 443 15.89 -7.15 -10.91
CA MET A 443 16.03 -6.73 -9.51
C MET A 443 15.60 -7.84 -8.59
N GLU A 444 16.52 -8.35 -7.79
CA GLU A 444 16.25 -9.30 -6.71
C GLU A 444 15.97 -8.54 -5.42
N GLY A 445 15.05 -9.03 -4.60
CA GLY A 445 14.71 -8.43 -3.31
C GLY A 445 13.24 -8.05 -3.19
N ALA A 446 12.86 -7.57 -2.02
CA ALA A 446 11.54 -7.05 -1.76
C ALA A 446 11.48 -5.57 -2.15
N ILE A 447 10.97 -5.30 -3.35
CA ILE A 447 10.83 -3.93 -3.85
C ILE A 447 9.61 -3.32 -3.20
N THR A 448 9.76 -2.13 -2.62
CA THR A 448 8.70 -1.42 -1.91
C THR A 448 8.20 -0.20 -2.65
N ALA A 449 9.03 0.40 -3.50
CA ALA A 449 8.64 1.53 -4.34
C ALA A 449 9.41 1.54 -5.68
N VAL A 450 8.72 1.96 -6.74
CA VAL A 450 9.27 2.21 -8.07
C VAL A 450 8.75 3.54 -8.57
N GLU A 451 9.67 4.46 -8.91
CA GLU A 451 9.31 5.80 -9.33
C GLU A 451 10.09 6.20 -10.59
N LYS A 452 9.47 7.02 -11.42
CA LYS A 452 10.14 7.61 -12.57
C LYS A 452 10.79 8.91 -12.16
N ILE A 453 12.09 9.05 -12.42
CA ILE A 453 12.88 10.24 -12.11
C ILE A 453 13.66 10.70 -13.32
N SER A 454 13.74 12.02 -13.55
CA SER A 454 14.57 12.63 -14.59
C SER A 454 15.98 12.91 -14.05
N ILE A 455 17.00 12.36 -14.70
CA ILE A 455 18.39 12.59 -14.31
C ILE A 455 19.18 13.09 -15.54
N ASP A 456 19.72 14.30 -15.47
CA ASP A 456 20.40 14.97 -16.61
C ASP A 456 19.56 14.98 -17.90
N GLY A 457 18.22 15.03 -17.77
CA GLY A 457 17.26 15.00 -18.89
C GLY A 457 16.93 13.60 -19.44
N ASP A 458 17.57 12.56 -18.94
CA ASP A 458 17.26 11.16 -19.25
C ASP A 458 16.26 10.57 -18.25
N SER A 459 15.35 9.74 -18.74
CA SER A 459 14.39 9.03 -17.87
C SER A 459 15.06 7.86 -17.14
N HIS A 460 14.91 7.82 -15.84
CA HIS A 460 15.39 6.74 -14.96
C HIS A 460 14.25 6.18 -14.12
N ILE A 461 14.43 4.97 -13.63
CA ILE A 461 13.55 4.35 -12.63
C ILE A 461 14.33 4.26 -11.32
N LEU A 462 13.84 4.96 -10.31
CA LEU A 462 14.29 4.81 -8.93
C LEU A 462 13.56 3.62 -8.32
N THR A 463 14.31 2.70 -7.73
CA THR A 463 13.76 1.50 -7.09
C THR A 463 14.24 1.42 -5.65
N LEU A 464 13.31 1.29 -4.72
CA LEU A 464 13.59 1.10 -3.31
C LEU A 464 13.32 -0.34 -2.89
N LEU A 465 14.21 -0.89 -2.07
CA LEU A 465 14.09 -2.25 -1.54
C LEU A 465 14.06 -2.22 -0.02
N ASN A 466 13.25 -3.11 0.56
CA ASN A 466 13.29 -3.33 1.99
C ASN A 466 14.65 -3.87 2.41
N ALA A 467 15.27 -3.21 3.40
CA ALA A 467 16.56 -3.57 3.99
C ALA A 467 17.77 -3.62 3.03
N ASP A 468 17.69 -3.00 1.86
CA ASP A 468 18.78 -2.92 0.88
C ASP A 468 18.98 -1.47 0.37
N LYS A 469 19.82 -1.29 -0.64
CA LYS A 469 20.13 0.01 -1.25
C LYS A 469 19.03 0.41 -2.24
N ALA A 470 18.90 1.72 -2.44
CA ALA A 470 18.18 2.26 -3.60
C ALA A 470 18.99 2.02 -4.89
N HIS A 471 18.29 1.76 -5.99
CA HIS A 471 18.89 1.57 -7.30
C HIS A 471 18.26 2.50 -8.32
N LEU A 472 19.07 2.90 -9.31
CA LEU A 472 18.64 3.72 -10.44
C LEU A 472 18.89 2.94 -11.72
N PHE A 473 17.85 2.79 -12.53
CA PHE A 473 17.91 2.17 -13.86
C PHE A 473 17.65 3.23 -14.90
N ARG A 474 18.56 3.37 -15.85
CA ARG A 474 18.33 4.23 -17.00
C ARG A 474 17.36 3.55 -17.97
N VAL A 475 16.30 4.25 -18.35
CA VAL A 475 15.40 3.79 -19.41
C VAL A 475 16.07 4.06 -20.76
N ASN A 476 16.46 2.99 -21.46
CA ASN A 476 17.00 3.11 -22.80
C ASN A 476 15.87 2.88 -23.80
N SER A 477 15.69 3.79 -24.75
CA SER A 477 14.82 3.55 -25.90
C SER A 477 15.40 2.38 -26.72
N VAL A 478 14.78 1.22 -26.66
CA VAL A 478 15.19 0.06 -27.47
C VAL A 478 14.25 -0.05 -28.66
N ASP A 479 14.80 0.07 -29.88
CA ASP A 479 14.08 -0.26 -31.10
C ASP A 479 13.93 -1.79 -31.21
N TRP A 480 12.89 -2.34 -30.59
CA TRP A 480 12.57 -3.77 -30.57
C TRP A 480 12.22 -4.33 -31.96
N LEU A 481 11.77 -3.49 -32.87
CA LEU A 481 11.44 -3.90 -34.26
C LEU A 481 12.69 -4.36 -35.05
N SER A 482 13.87 -4.02 -34.57
CA SER A 482 15.14 -4.46 -35.22
C SER A 482 15.64 -5.84 -34.72
N GLN A 483 15.21 -6.31 -33.55
CA GLN A 483 15.66 -7.58 -32.94
C GLN A 483 14.75 -8.79 -33.21
N SER A 484 13.50 -8.60 -33.62
CA SER A 484 12.57 -9.69 -33.93
C SER A 484 12.82 -10.38 -35.29
N LYS A 485 13.95 -10.12 -35.92
CA LYS A 485 14.38 -10.70 -37.21
C LYS A 485 15.64 -11.59 -37.11
N LEU A 486 15.95 -12.13 -35.93
CA LEU A 486 16.99 -13.14 -35.76
C LEU A 486 16.40 -14.49 -35.39
#